data_fb06802fcfeedf82fe0c94e445864244
#
_entry.id   fb06802fcfeedf82fe0c94e445864244
#
_cell.length_a   1.000
_cell.length_b   1.000
_cell.length_c   1.000
_cell.angle_alpha   90.00
_cell.angle_beta   90.00
_cell.angle_gamma   90.00
#
_symmetry.space_group_name_H-M   'P 1'
#
loop_
_entity.id
_entity.type
_entity.pdbx_description
1 polymer ?
#
loop_
_entity_poly.entity_id
_entity_poly.type
_entity_poly.pdbx_seq_one_letter_code
_entity_poly.pdbx_strand_id
1 'polypeptide(L)'
;SLGVAAALEVQKIINKQSFLSSVVKKGNFLRDTLNSELKNHEFFFNTRGRGLRNSLEYDCENKHLFGIALTELAKNKYKMLISAKWHRVCFSQAINIKPFELEFMIETFLKCFKEISSNWSKRNISKIKFRSFY
;
A
#
# COMPACT_ATOMS: atom_id res chain seq x y z
N SER A 1 20.73 25.83 20.67
CA SER A 1 20.61 24.59 21.45
C SER A 1 20.84 23.37 20.57
N LEU A 2 21.18 22.25 21.18
CA LEU A 2 21.41 21.00 20.46
C LEU A 2 20.16 20.55 19.69
N GLY A 3 18.99 20.71 20.28
CA GLY A 3 17.72 20.36 19.63
C GLY A 3 17.43 21.19 18.38
N VAL A 4 17.72 22.49 18.42
CA VAL A 4 17.53 23.38 17.26
C VAL A 4 18.53 23.02 16.15
N ALA A 5 19.80 22.74 16.50
CA ALA A 5 20.81 22.34 15.53
C ALA A 5 20.43 21.03 14.84
N ALA A 6 19.92 20.04 15.58
CA ALA A 6 19.47 18.77 15.02
C ALA A 6 18.27 18.96 14.08
N ALA A 7 17.29 19.79 14.45
CA ALA A 7 16.14 20.10 13.63
C ALA A 7 16.52 20.79 12.31
N LEU A 8 17.49 21.71 12.36
CA LEU A 8 17.99 22.39 11.16
C LEU A 8 18.70 21.42 10.22
N GLU A 9 19.47 20.47 10.77
CA GLU A 9 20.16 19.46 9.97
C GLU A 9 19.18 18.51 9.29
N VAL A 10 18.14 18.08 9.97
CA VAL A 10 17.07 17.27 9.39
C VAL A 10 16.37 18.07 8.28
N GLN A 11 16.08 19.35 8.51
CA GLN A 11 15.46 20.22 7.50
C GLN A 11 16.31 20.33 6.25
N LYS A 12 17.63 20.47 6.37
CA LYS A 12 18.56 20.52 5.25
C LYS A 12 18.53 19.23 4.43
N ILE A 13 18.48 18.08 5.10
CA ILE A 13 18.40 16.77 4.44
C ILE A 13 17.09 16.65 3.66
N ILE A 14 15.96 17.01 4.27
CA ILE A 14 14.65 16.92 3.64
C ILE A 14 14.54 17.85 2.43
N ASN A 15 15.17 19.02 2.48
CA ASN A 15 15.09 20.02 1.41
C ASN A 15 16.09 19.81 0.28
N LYS A 16 16.92 18.76 0.33
CA LYS A 16 17.82 18.46 -0.79
C LYS A 16 17.02 18.07 -2.03
N GLN A 17 17.31 18.72 -3.14
CA GLN A 17 16.62 18.48 -4.41
C GLN A 17 16.69 17.00 -4.83
N SER A 18 17.84 16.36 -4.67
CA SER A 18 18.04 14.95 -4.99
C SER A 18 17.17 14.04 -4.13
N PHE A 19 17.01 14.38 -2.85
CA PHE A 19 16.17 13.62 -1.92
C PHE A 19 14.70 13.72 -2.32
N LEU A 20 14.19 14.94 -2.56
CA LEU A 20 12.81 15.16 -2.98
C LEU A 20 12.51 14.49 -4.31
N SER A 21 13.46 14.55 -5.25
CA SER A 21 13.35 13.87 -6.54
C SER A 21 13.24 12.36 -6.37
N SER A 22 14.02 11.78 -5.45
CA SER A 22 13.96 10.36 -5.15
C SER A 22 12.59 9.95 -4.59
N VAL A 23 12.02 10.75 -3.71
CA VAL A 23 10.69 10.50 -3.13
C VAL A 23 9.63 10.50 -4.23
N VAL A 24 9.66 11.48 -5.13
CA VAL A 24 8.73 11.57 -6.26
C VAL A 24 8.86 10.36 -7.18
N LYS A 25 10.10 9.97 -7.51
CA LYS A 25 10.36 8.81 -8.37
C LYS A 25 9.84 7.52 -7.78
N LYS A 26 10.04 7.32 -6.48
CA LYS A 26 9.54 6.12 -5.78
C LYS A 26 8.02 6.05 -5.78
N GLY A 27 7.37 7.17 -5.53
CA GLY A 27 5.91 7.24 -5.58
C GLY A 27 5.36 6.96 -6.98
N ASN A 28 5.98 7.54 -8.00
CA ASN A 28 5.61 7.28 -9.39
C ASN A 28 5.82 5.82 -9.77
N PHE A 29 6.94 5.25 -9.38
CA PHE A 29 7.25 3.84 -9.62
C PHE A 29 6.19 2.92 -8.99
N LEU A 30 5.82 3.18 -7.75
CA LEU A 30 4.79 2.41 -7.06
C LEU A 30 3.45 2.47 -7.83
N ARG A 31 2.97 3.66 -8.13
CA ARG A 31 1.69 3.83 -8.82
C ARG A 31 1.72 3.26 -10.23
N ASP A 32 2.77 3.53 -10.99
CA ASP A 32 2.90 3.03 -12.36
C ASP A 32 2.95 1.52 -12.42
N THR A 33 3.66 0.89 -11.47
CA THR A 33 3.75 -0.56 -11.39
C THR A 33 2.39 -1.17 -11.02
N LEU A 34 1.71 -0.63 -10.02
CA LEU A 34 0.37 -1.10 -9.64
C LEU A 34 -0.62 -0.94 -10.78
N ASN A 35 -0.60 0.20 -11.47
CA ASN A 35 -1.47 0.44 -12.62
C ASN A 35 -1.21 -0.56 -13.75
N SER A 36 0.07 -0.79 -14.08
CA SER A 36 0.46 -1.72 -15.14
C SER A 36 0.07 -3.17 -14.83
N GLU A 37 0.32 -3.61 -13.60
CA GLU A 37 0.08 -4.99 -13.18
C GLU A 37 -1.39 -5.30 -12.96
N LEU A 38 -2.19 -4.31 -12.60
CA LEU A 38 -3.59 -4.50 -12.22
C LEU A 38 -4.60 -3.87 -13.18
N LYS A 39 -4.16 -3.26 -14.28
CA LYS A 39 -5.05 -2.54 -15.20
C LYS A 39 -6.23 -3.37 -15.72
N ASN A 40 -6.06 -4.67 -15.85
CA ASN A 40 -7.09 -5.60 -16.32
C ASN A 40 -7.72 -6.41 -15.20
N HIS A 41 -7.38 -6.11 -13.96
CA HIS A 41 -7.91 -6.82 -12.82
C HIS A 41 -9.32 -6.33 -12.49
N GLU A 42 -10.24 -7.26 -12.29
CA GLU A 42 -11.64 -6.99 -12.03
C GLU A 42 -11.89 -6.05 -10.86
N PHE A 43 -11.09 -6.20 -9.77
CA PHE A 43 -11.29 -5.43 -8.55
C PHE A 43 -10.51 -4.12 -8.53
N PHE A 44 -9.59 -3.91 -9.46
CA PHE A 44 -8.79 -2.70 -9.49
C PHE A 44 -9.58 -1.54 -10.06
N PHE A 45 -9.59 -0.42 -9.36
CA PHE A 45 -10.26 0.79 -9.81
C PHE A 45 -9.26 1.87 -10.20
N ASN A 46 -8.38 2.29 -9.27
CA ASN A 46 -7.45 3.39 -9.52
C ASN A 46 -6.33 3.42 -8.49
N THR A 47 -5.26 4.15 -8.81
CA THR A 47 -4.24 4.53 -7.84
C THR A 47 -4.24 6.04 -7.67
N ARG A 48 -3.94 6.50 -6.47
CA ARG A 48 -3.82 7.93 -6.16
C ARG A 48 -2.61 8.14 -5.26
N GLY A 49 -2.03 9.32 -5.33
CA GLY A 49 -1.01 9.68 -4.39
C GLY A 49 -0.07 10.75 -4.84
N ARG A 50 0.74 11.18 -3.90
CA ARG A 50 1.79 12.17 -4.11
C ARG A 50 2.96 11.81 -3.19
N GLY A 51 4.17 11.76 -3.75
CA GLY A 51 5.36 11.43 -2.98
C GLY A 51 5.24 10.05 -2.34
N LEU A 52 5.37 9.99 -1.02
CA LEU A 52 5.29 8.74 -0.26
C LEU A 52 3.87 8.37 0.16
N ARG A 53 2.90 9.24 -0.04
CA ARG A 53 1.50 8.94 0.26
C ARG A 53 0.83 8.41 -0.99
N ASN A 54 0.63 7.12 -1.02
CA ASN A 54 0.04 6.44 -2.17
C ASN A 54 -1.07 5.51 -1.72
N SER A 55 -2.09 5.38 -2.54
CA SER A 55 -3.19 4.48 -2.26
C SER A 55 -3.66 3.80 -3.54
N LEU A 56 -4.22 2.61 -3.37
CA LEU A 56 -4.89 1.85 -4.41
C LEU A 56 -6.36 1.75 -4.05
N GLU A 57 -7.22 2.12 -4.98
CA GLU A 57 -8.66 1.98 -4.82
C GLU A 57 -9.11 0.68 -5.49
N TYR A 58 -10.02 -0.03 -4.84
CA TYR A 58 -10.61 -1.25 -5.35
C TYR A 58 -12.13 -1.17 -5.32
N ASP A 59 -12.78 -1.93 -6.20
CA ASP A 59 -14.23 -2.02 -6.25
C ASP A 59 -14.64 -3.49 -6.37
N CYS A 60 -15.43 -3.94 -5.41
CA CYS A 60 -15.93 -5.31 -5.37
C CYS A 60 -17.13 -5.38 -4.42
N GLU A 61 -17.82 -6.51 -4.46
CA GLU A 61 -18.89 -6.75 -3.51
C GLU A 61 -18.34 -6.80 -2.08
N ASN A 62 -19.02 -6.11 -1.16
CA ASN A 62 -18.62 -6.00 0.25
C ASN A 62 -17.21 -5.44 0.42
N LYS A 63 -16.93 -4.29 -0.18
CA LYS A 63 -15.62 -3.62 -0.15
C LYS A 63 -15.00 -3.52 1.23
N HIS A 64 -15.81 -3.18 2.22
CA HIS A 64 -15.33 -3.01 3.59
C HIS A 64 -14.74 -4.33 4.13
N LEU A 65 -15.47 -5.41 3.94
CA LEU A 65 -15.02 -6.74 4.38
C LEU A 65 -13.81 -7.21 3.57
N PHE A 66 -13.78 -6.89 2.29
CA PHE A 66 -12.62 -7.18 1.45
C PHE A 66 -11.36 -6.50 1.98
N GLY A 67 -11.45 -5.23 2.35
CA GLY A 67 -10.33 -4.49 2.91
C GLY A 67 -9.80 -5.12 4.19
N ILE A 68 -10.68 -5.59 5.04
CA ILE A 68 -10.29 -6.27 6.29
C ILE A 68 -9.62 -7.62 5.99
N ALA A 69 -10.20 -8.40 5.11
CA ALA A 69 -9.63 -9.68 4.71
C ALA A 69 -8.26 -9.51 4.06
N LEU A 70 -8.10 -8.49 3.23
CA LEU A 70 -6.83 -8.13 2.61
C LEU A 70 -5.78 -7.77 3.67
N THR A 71 -6.15 -6.95 4.65
CA THR A 71 -5.27 -6.55 5.74
C THR A 71 -4.82 -7.75 6.57
N GLU A 72 -5.73 -8.65 6.90
CA GLU A 72 -5.41 -9.86 7.68
C GLU A 72 -4.51 -10.81 6.90
N LEU A 73 -4.79 -11.03 5.62
CA LEU A 73 -3.95 -11.88 4.78
C LEU A 73 -2.54 -11.33 4.65
N ALA A 74 -2.43 -10.02 4.43
CA ALA A 74 -1.15 -9.34 4.34
C ALA A 74 -0.34 -9.52 5.62
N LYS A 75 -0.97 -9.31 6.77
CA LYS A 75 -0.31 -9.43 8.08
C LYS A 75 0.08 -10.86 8.39
N ASN A 76 -0.84 -11.80 8.25
CA ASN A 76 -0.64 -13.16 8.75
C ASN A 76 0.20 -14.03 7.81
N LYS A 77 -0.03 -13.93 6.50
CA LYS A 77 0.68 -14.75 5.52
C LYS A 77 1.90 -14.06 4.94
N TYR A 78 1.76 -12.79 4.58
CA TYR A 78 2.82 -12.05 3.86
C TYR A 78 3.67 -11.18 4.76
N LYS A 79 3.35 -11.12 6.04
CA LYS A 79 4.09 -10.34 7.06
C LYS A 79 4.24 -8.87 6.68
N MET A 80 3.20 -8.33 6.06
CA MET A 80 3.17 -6.95 5.59
C MET A 80 2.02 -6.19 6.28
N LEU A 81 2.35 -5.01 6.83
CA LEU A 81 1.35 -4.15 7.44
C LEU A 81 0.87 -3.13 6.41
N ILE A 82 -0.42 -3.16 6.12
CA ILE A 82 -1.09 -2.21 5.26
C ILE A 82 -2.31 -1.66 5.99
N SER A 83 -2.81 -0.52 5.54
CA SER A 83 -4.03 0.08 6.07
C SER A 83 -5.08 0.11 4.97
N ALA A 84 -6.13 -0.68 5.13
CA ALA A 84 -7.25 -0.70 4.20
C ALA A 84 -8.51 -0.19 4.88
N LYS A 85 -9.16 0.79 4.26
CA LYS A 85 -10.43 1.36 4.75
C LYS A 85 -11.39 1.51 3.57
N TRP A 86 -12.61 1.01 3.74
CA TRP A 86 -13.67 1.12 2.74
C TRP A 86 -13.25 0.53 1.40
N HIS A 87 -12.88 1.38 0.46
CA HIS A 87 -12.59 1.04 -0.92
C HIS A 87 -11.12 1.27 -1.29
N ARG A 88 -10.23 1.50 -0.31
CA ARG A 88 -8.83 1.80 -0.63
C ARG A 88 -7.85 1.23 0.40
N VAL A 89 -6.69 0.89 -0.11
CA VAL A 89 -5.53 0.53 0.70
C VAL A 89 -4.50 1.66 0.60
N CYS A 90 -3.97 2.07 1.74
CA CYS A 90 -2.96 3.12 1.80
C CYS A 90 -1.58 2.53 2.03
N PHE A 91 -0.60 3.04 1.28
CA PHE A 91 0.80 2.68 1.42
C PHE A 91 1.54 3.88 2.01
N SER A 92 2.27 3.64 3.09
CA SER A 92 3.08 4.65 3.75
C SER A 92 4.48 4.09 3.87
N GLN A 93 5.31 4.39 2.88
CA GLN A 93 6.69 3.95 2.88
C GLN A 93 7.54 4.84 3.77
N ALA A 94 8.59 4.27 4.36
CA ALA A 94 9.59 5.05 5.04
C ALA A 94 10.30 5.97 4.02
N ILE A 95 10.68 7.16 4.47
CA ILE A 95 11.32 8.17 3.62
C ILE A 95 12.58 7.61 2.95
N ASN A 96 13.30 6.73 3.65
CA ASN A 96 14.57 6.16 3.18
C ASN A 96 14.42 4.75 2.61
N ILE A 97 13.21 4.33 2.20
CA ILE A 97 13.03 3.01 1.61
C ILE A 97 13.92 2.84 0.36
N LYS A 98 14.62 1.72 0.30
CA LYS A 98 15.53 1.42 -0.81
C LYS A 98 14.74 0.88 -2.01
N PRO A 99 15.23 1.08 -3.25
CA PRO A 99 14.53 0.60 -4.44
C PRO A 99 14.17 -0.89 -4.40
N PHE A 100 15.08 -1.75 -3.95
CA PHE A 100 14.80 -3.19 -3.86
C PHE A 100 13.76 -3.53 -2.79
N GLU A 101 13.72 -2.76 -1.70
CA GLU A 101 12.70 -2.92 -0.66
C GLU A 101 11.32 -2.51 -1.19
N LEU A 102 11.27 -1.45 -1.98
CA LEU A 102 10.04 -0.99 -2.63
C LEU A 102 9.52 -2.03 -3.63
N GLU A 103 10.40 -2.57 -4.46
CA GLU A 103 10.05 -3.64 -5.40
C GLU A 103 9.50 -4.87 -4.67
N PHE A 104 10.17 -5.28 -3.61
CA PHE A 104 9.73 -6.42 -2.79
C PHE A 104 8.35 -6.17 -2.18
N MET A 105 8.12 -4.96 -1.66
CA MET A 105 6.83 -4.58 -1.10
C MET A 105 5.71 -4.64 -2.15
N ILE A 106 5.98 -4.13 -3.35
CA ILE A 106 5.00 -4.12 -4.44
C ILE A 106 4.68 -5.56 -4.88
N GLU A 107 5.69 -6.39 -5.09
CA GLU A 107 5.50 -7.79 -5.45
C GLU A 107 4.69 -8.56 -4.41
N THR A 108 5.02 -8.34 -3.14
CA THR A 108 4.32 -8.99 -2.02
C THR A 108 2.86 -8.55 -1.98
N PHE A 109 2.61 -7.25 -2.14
CA PHE A 109 1.26 -6.72 -2.17
C PHE A 109 0.45 -7.28 -3.35
N LEU A 110 1.04 -7.35 -4.53
CA LEU A 110 0.38 -7.90 -5.71
C LEU A 110 -0.02 -9.36 -5.50
N LYS A 111 0.85 -10.16 -4.91
CA LYS A 111 0.54 -11.57 -4.58
C LYS A 111 -0.63 -11.64 -3.62
N CYS A 112 -0.60 -10.83 -2.57
CA CYS A 112 -1.64 -10.78 -1.55
C CYS A 112 -3.00 -10.35 -2.14
N PHE A 113 -3.00 -9.28 -2.92
CA PHE A 113 -4.22 -8.75 -3.56
C PHE A 113 -4.83 -9.76 -4.53
N LYS A 114 -4.01 -10.38 -5.37
CA LYS A 114 -4.47 -11.40 -6.33
C LYS A 114 -5.01 -12.64 -5.64
N GLU A 115 -4.37 -13.07 -4.56
CA GLU A 115 -4.83 -14.22 -3.78
C GLU A 115 -6.19 -13.98 -3.16
N ILE A 116 -6.35 -12.87 -2.43
CA ILE A 116 -7.62 -12.58 -1.77
C ILE A 116 -8.75 -12.32 -2.78
N SER A 117 -8.46 -11.62 -3.87
CA SER A 117 -9.47 -11.33 -4.89
C SER A 117 -9.92 -12.57 -5.65
N SER A 118 -9.01 -13.50 -5.96
CA SER A 118 -9.38 -14.74 -6.63
C SER A 118 -10.25 -15.63 -5.75
N ASN A 119 -10.04 -15.60 -4.45
CA ASN A 119 -10.83 -16.37 -3.49
C ASN A 119 -12.14 -15.66 -3.11
N TRP A 120 -12.22 -14.35 -3.30
CA TRP A 120 -13.35 -13.55 -2.86
C TRP A 120 -14.66 -13.91 -3.54
N SER A 121 -14.61 -14.03 -4.86
CA SER A 121 -15.78 -14.42 -5.66
C SER A 121 -16.23 -15.87 -5.44
N LYS A 122 -15.34 -16.72 -4.90
CA LYS A 122 -15.61 -18.14 -4.60
C LYS A 122 -16.00 -18.38 -3.16
N ARG A 123 -15.88 -17.38 -2.29
CA ARG A 123 -16.20 -17.52 -0.86
C ARG A 123 -17.67 -17.26 -0.61
N ASN A 124 -18.25 -18.10 0.22
CA ASN A 124 -19.49 -17.74 0.88
C ASN A 124 -19.14 -16.75 2.00
N ILE A 125 -19.45 -15.48 1.78
CA ILE A 125 -19.10 -14.37 2.68
C ILE A 125 -19.66 -14.61 4.08
N SER A 126 -20.80 -15.31 4.21
CA SER A 126 -21.40 -15.64 5.51
C SER A 126 -20.54 -16.58 6.36
N LYS A 127 -19.56 -17.29 5.77
CA LYS A 127 -18.64 -18.18 6.48
C LYS A 127 -17.35 -17.52 6.91
N ILE A 128 -17.11 -16.27 6.52
CA ILE A 128 -15.91 -15.54 6.90
C ILE A 128 -16.07 -15.10 8.35
N LYS A 129 -15.16 -15.58 9.20
CA LYS A 129 -15.16 -15.21 10.62
C LYS A 129 -14.37 -13.91 10.78
N PHE A 130 -15.06 -12.83 11.09
CA PHE A 130 -14.45 -11.52 11.32
C PHE A 130 -14.18 -11.29 12.81
N ARG A 131 -13.36 -12.15 13.42
CA ARG A 131 -13.06 -12.06 14.86
C ARG A 131 -12.37 -10.76 15.25
N SER A 132 -11.65 -10.15 14.33
CA SER A 132 -10.94 -8.89 14.57
C SER A 132 -11.86 -7.68 14.74
N PHE A 133 -13.16 -7.82 14.49
CA PHE A 133 -14.15 -6.74 14.67
C PHE A 133 -14.75 -6.68 16.05
N TYR A 134 -14.56 -7.70 16.83
CA TYR A 134 -15.24 -7.81 18.11
C TYR A 134 -14.20 -7.87 19.24
#